data_c7b85503c41c474e527b30a25e3d0d11
#
_entry.id   c7b85503c41c474e527b30a25e3d0d11
#
_cell.length_a   1.000
_cell.length_b   1.000
_cell.length_c   1.000
_cell.angle_alpha   90.00
_cell.angle_beta   90.00
_cell.angle_gamma   90.00
#
_symmetry.space_group_name_H-M   'P 1'
#
loop_
_entity.id
_entity.type
_entity.pdbx_description
1 polymer ?
#
loop_
_entity_poly.entity_id
_entity_poly.type
_entity_poly.pdbx_seq_one_letter_code
_entity_poly.pdbx_strand_id
1 'polypeptide(L)'
;MIRQTQASPPVATGDGRSDCSLGADIIIANAPDPVFVSDLEGKILQANDAVYGLCGFRTDEVLEQSLSRFISPEETREFTAALREVVERGVTRNARLNPRSASGEVIPTTLNASALRDVDGKVIGAIGILRDMRAYEQVVRDLQESKAELQEKILDLEKFEEVVVGRELKMIALEKEIEGMRRELEKLRTEKGRVGWS
;
A
#
# COMPACT_ATOMS: atom_id res chain seq x y z
N MET A 1 2.36 51.54 -70.20
CA MET A 1 1.16 51.01 -69.51
C MET A 1 1.43 49.58 -69.14
N ILE A 2 1.83 49.33 -67.88
CA ILE A 2 2.14 47.98 -67.36
C ILE A 2 1.04 47.68 -66.39
N ARG A 3 0.20 46.66 -66.69
CA ARG A 3 -0.83 46.14 -65.81
C ARG A 3 -0.19 45.32 -64.71
N GLN A 4 -0.29 45.74 -63.48
CA GLN A 4 0.03 44.94 -62.31
C GLN A 4 -1.09 43.94 -62.09
N THR A 5 -0.75 42.65 -62.17
CA THR A 5 -1.62 41.55 -61.80
C THR A 5 -1.47 41.36 -60.27
N GLN A 6 -2.51 41.71 -59.51
CA GLN A 6 -2.58 41.41 -58.11
C GLN A 6 -2.78 39.90 -57.91
N ALA A 7 -1.81 39.25 -57.29
CA ALA A 7 -1.93 37.90 -56.81
C ALA A 7 -2.71 37.90 -55.48
N SER A 8 -3.80 37.16 -55.41
CA SER A 8 -4.57 36.92 -54.20
C SER A 8 -3.72 36.11 -53.17
N PRO A 9 -3.81 36.43 -51.89
CA PRO A 9 -3.11 35.63 -50.85
C PRO A 9 -3.71 34.23 -50.73
N PRO A 10 -2.90 33.20 -50.39
CA PRO A 10 -3.39 31.87 -50.20
C PRO A 10 -4.30 31.80 -48.97
N VAL A 11 -5.46 31.18 -49.12
CA VAL A 11 -6.40 30.83 -48.06
C VAL A 11 -5.70 29.86 -47.13
N ALA A 12 -5.42 30.28 -45.89
CA ALA A 12 -4.96 29.40 -44.83
C ALA A 12 -6.13 28.53 -44.40
N THR A 13 -6.12 27.27 -44.87
CA THR A 13 -6.93 26.22 -44.26
C THR A 13 -6.29 25.84 -42.94
N GLY A 14 -6.72 26.55 -41.90
CA GLY A 14 -6.38 26.23 -40.52
C GLY A 14 -7.10 24.96 -40.08
N ASP A 15 -6.46 23.79 -40.23
CA ASP A 15 -6.82 22.60 -39.49
C ASP A 15 -6.18 22.74 -38.11
N GLY A 16 -6.95 23.36 -37.18
CA GLY A 16 -6.53 23.67 -35.82
C GLY A 16 -6.55 22.44 -34.91
N ARG A 17 -5.93 21.34 -35.33
CA ARG A 17 -5.45 20.30 -34.43
C ARG A 17 -4.01 20.62 -34.10
N SER A 18 -3.82 21.34 -33.00
CA SER A 18 -2.52 21.36 -32.34
C SER A 18 -2.19 19.91 -32.00
N ASP A 19 -1.30 19.32 -32.82
CA ASP A 19 -0.69 18.02 -32.57
C ASP A 19 0.13 18.12 -31.28
N CYS A 20 -0.55 17.94 -30.15
CA CYS A 20 0.08 17.82 -28.85
C CYS A 20 0.55 16.37 -28.68
N SER A 21 1.33 15.86 -29.65
CA SER A 21 2.04 14.61 -29.50
C SER A 21 3.26 14.84 -28.62
N LEU A 22 3.04 14.76 -27.29
CA LEU A 22 4.16 14.65 -26.36
C LEU A 22 4.93 13.38 -26.73
N GLY A 23 6.21 13.52 -27.04
CA GLY A 23 7.06 12.35 -27.30
C GLY A 23 7.05 11.40 -26.09
N ALA A 24 7.01 10.10 -26.35
CA ALA A 24 7.00 9.07 -25.30
C ALA A 24 8.15 9.27 -24.31
N ASP A 25 9.31 9.71 -24.79
CA ASP A 25 10.49 9.99 -23.95
C ASP A 25 10.24 11.07 -22.92
N ILE A 26 9.49 12.12 -23.27
CA ILE A 26 9.14 13.20 -22.35
C ILE A 26 8.21 12.68 -21.25
N ILE A 27 7.26 11.82 -21.60
CA ILE A 27 6.31 11.24 -20.63
C ILE A 27 7.07 10.34 -19.64
N ILE A 28 7.95 9.49 -20.15
CA ILE A 28 8.75 8.57 -19.32
C ILE A 28 9.70 9.37 -18.41
N ALA A 29 10.41 10.35 -18.96
CA ALA A 29 11.38 11.16 -18.22
C ALA A 29 10.73 11.95 -17.06
N ASN A 30 9.47 12.39 -17.20
CA ASN A 30 8.75 13.15 -16.18
C ASN A 30 7.87 12.29 -15.26
N ALA A 31 7.87 10.96 -15.41
CA ALA A 31 7.13 10.08 -14.50
C ALA A 31 7.76 10.11 -13.09
N PRO A 32 6.94 10.26 -12.04
CA PRO A 32 7.43 10.34 -10.66
C PRO A 32 7.94 9.00 -10.12
N ASP A 33 7.38 7.90 -10.60
CA ASP A 33 7.78 6.53 -10.24
C ASP A 33 8.86 6.02 -11.22
N PRO A 34 9.75 5.11 -10.81
CA PRO A 34 10.70 4.45 -11.70
C PRO A 34 10.01 3.71 -12.84
N VAL A 35 10.36 4.09 -14.06
CA VAL A 35 9.86 3.48 -15.31
C VAL A 35 10.99 2.84 -16.06
N PHE A 36 10.76 1.60 -16.51
CA PHE A 36 11.66 0.84 -17.38
C PHE A 36 10.92 0.41 -18.63
N VAL A 37 11.60 0.50 -19.75
CA VAL A 37 11.19 -0.14 -21.01
C VAL A 37 12.21 -1.23 -21.32
N SER A 38 11.75 -2.44 -21.60
CA SER A 38 12.61 -3.57 -21.92
C SER A 38 12.16 -4.26 -23.21
N ASP A 39 13.08 -5.01 -23.83
CA ASP A 39 12.74 -6.00 -24.82
C ASP A 39 12.09 -7.26 -24.19
N LEU A 40 11.82 -8.27 -25.01
CA LEU A 40 11.21 -9.53 -24.57
C LEU A 40 12.17 -10.41 -23.77
N GLU A 41 13.45 -10.19 -23.89
CA GLU A 41 14.53 -10.85 -23.14
C GLU A 41 14.77 -10.19 -21.78
N GLY A 42 14.12 -9.04 -21.51
CA GLY A 42 14.25 -8.28 -20.27
C GLY A 42 15.47 -7.36 -20.24
N LYS A 43 16.06 -7.05 -21.42
CA LYS A 43 17.11 -6.05 -21.54
C LYS A 43 16.51 -4.66 -21.48
N ILE A 44 17.05 -3.79 -20.66
CA ILE A 44 16.57 -2.42 -20.45
C ILE A 44 16.94 -1.56 -21.64
N LEU A 45 15.95 -1.06 -22.36
CA LEU A 45 16.09 -0.16 -23.50
C LEU A 45 15.97 1.30 -23.10
N GLN A 46 15.17 1.59 -22.06
CA GLN A 46 14.95 2.93 -21.54
C GLN A 46 14.61 2.88 -20.05
N ALA A 47 15.05 3.89 -19.31
CA ALA A 47 14.72 4.10 -17.90
C ALA A 47 14.67 5.61 -17.62
N ASN A 48 13.91 6.02 -16.62
CA ASN A 48 13.86 7.41 -16.19
C ASN A 48 14.73 7.65 -14.95
N ASP A 49 14.95 8.92 -14.61
CA ASP A 49 15.81 9.32 -13.48
C ASP A 49 15.24 8.92 -12.10
N ALA A 50 13.96 8.60 -11.99
CA ALA A 50 13.37 8.11 -10.75
C ALA A 50 13.99 6.75 -10.32
N VAL A 51 14.58 6.00 -11.24
CA VAL A 51 15.36 4.78 -10.96
C VAL A 51 16.53 5.08 -10.02
N TYR A 52 17.22 6.21 -10.24
CA TYR A 52 18.31 6.63 -9.34
C TYR A 52 17.80 6.91 -7.92
N GLY A 53 16.66 7.60 -7.81
CA GLY A 53 16.03 7.87 -6.51
C GLY A 53 15.62 6.62 -5.75
N LEU A 54 15.19 5.57 -6.46
CA LEU A 54 14.79 4.30 -5.85
C LEU A 54 15.99 3.40 -5.56
N CYS A 55 16.80 3.09 -6.58
CA CYS A 55 17.81 2.04 -6.52
C CYS A 55 19.24 2.57 -6.38
N GLY A 56 19.48 3.86 -6.56
CA GLY A 56 20.80 4.46 -6.50
C GLY A 56 21.67 4.20 -7.75
N PHE A 57 21.14 3.54 -8.78
CA PHE A 57 21.84 3.35 -10.05
C PHE A 57 21.54 4.50 -10.99
N ARG A 58 22.56 5.02 -11.66
CA ARG A 58 22.38 6.02 -12.70
C ARG A 58 21.73 5.39 -13.94
N THR A 59 20.98 6.20 -14.69
CA THR A 59 20.27 5.73 -15.89
C THR A 59 21.22 5.07 -16.89
N ASP A 60 22.44 5.63 -17.07
CA ASP A 60 23.48 5.08 -17.97
C ASP A 60 24.05 3.73 -17.49
N GLU A 61 23.97 3.42 -16.18
CA GLU A 61 24.43 2.14 -15.62
C GLU A 61 23.41 1.01 -15.79
N VAL A 62 22.13 1.36 -15.95
CA VAL A 62 21.04 0.37 -16.11
C VAL A 62 20.71 0.09 -17.57
N LEU A 63 20.94 1.04 -18.47
CA LEU A 63 20.70 0.85 -19.91
C LEU A 63 21.52 -0.33 -20.44
N GLU A 64 20.93 -1.05 -21.40
CA GLU A 64 21.53 -2.23 -22.04
C GLU A 64 21.80 -3.41 -21.07
N GLN A 65 21.44 -3.28 -19.79
CA GLN A 65 21.56 -4.36 -18.80
C GLN A 65 20.28 -5.20 -18.76
N SER A 66 20.41 -6.45 -18.32
CA SER A 66 19.25 -7.28 -18.03
C SER A 66 18.60 -6.86 -16.71
N LEU A 67 17.29 -6.76 -16.67
CA LEU A 67 16.51 -6.52 -15.45
C LEU A 67 16.84 -7.54 -14.36
N SER A 68 17.15 -8.79 -14.73
CA SER A 68 17.53 -9.84 -13.78
C SER A 68 18.79 -9.51 -12.95
N ARG A 69 19.66 -8.61 -13.42
CA ARG A 69 20.85 -8.17 -12.69
C ARG A 69 20.53 -7.41 -11.41
N PHE A 70 19.38 -6.70 -11.41
CA PHE A 70 18.94 -5.84 -10.31
C PHE A 70 18.01 -6.56 -9.33
N ILE A 71 17.72 -7.83 -9.57
CA ILE A 71 16.81 -8.65 -8.79
C ILE A 71 17.61 -9.71 -8.05
N SER A 72 17.15 -10.08 -6.86
CA SER A 72 17.80 -11.17 -6.12
C SER A 72 17.57 -12.52 -6.83
N PRO A 73 18.50 -13.47 -6.73
CA PRO A 73 18.32 -14.79 -7.32
C PRO A 73 17.06 -15.50 -6.84
N GLU A 74 16.65 -15.26 -5.59
CA GLU A 74 15.44 -15.83 -4.99
C GLU A 74 14.17 -15.34 -5.69
N GLU A 75 14.18 -14.10 -6.18
CA GLU A 75 13.02 -13.46 -6.84
C GLU A 75 13.02 -13.60 -8.37
N THR A 76 14.06 -14.18 -8.94
CA THR A 76 14.14 -14.39 -10.40
C THR A 76 12.95 -15.19 -10.91
N ARG A 77 12.41 -16.09 -10.11
CA ARG A 77 11.24 -16.91 -10.46
C ARG A 77 9.97 -16.08 -10.59
N GLU A 78 9.72 -15.20 -9.61
CA GLU A 78 8.57 -14.29 -9.62
C GLU A 78 8.68 -13.27 -10.76
N PHE A 79 9.86 -12.75 -10.99
CA PHE A 79 10.13 -11.87 -12.12
C PHE A 79 9.86 -12.55 -13.47
N THR A 80 10.34 -13.78 -13.64
CA THR A 80 10.09 -14.54 -14.87
C THR A 80 8.61 -14.83 -15.06
N ALA A 81 7.88 -15.13 -13.98
CA ALA A 81 6.45 -15.33 -14.02
C ALA A 81 5.71 -14.03 -14.41
N ALA A 82 6.10 -12.89 -13.87
CA ALA A 82 5.53 -11.58 -14.23
C ALA A 82 5.78 -11.22 -15.69
N LEU A 83 6.99 -11.45 -16.21
CA LEU A 83 7.30 -11.25 -17.63
C LEU A 83 6.46 -12.16 -18.54
N ARG A 84 6.31 -13.43 -18.17
CA ARG A 84 5.45 -14.36 -18.91
C ARG A 84 4.00 -13.88 -18.95
N GLU A 85 3.48 -13.42 -17.81
CA GLU A 85 2.13 -12.88 -17.74
C GLU A 85 1.95 -11.66 -18.64
N VAL A 86 2.94 -10.76 -18.71
CA VAL A 86 2.93 -9.62 -19.63
C VAL A 86 2.87 -10.07 -21.08
N VAL A 87 3.67 -11.08 -21.46
CA VAL A 87 3.68 -11.60 -22.84
C VAL A 87 2.37 -12.27 -23.21
N GLU A 88 1.83 -13.13 -22.31
CA GLU A 88 0.63 -13.94 -22.57
C GLU A 88 -0.67 -13.15 -22.44
N ARG A 89 -0.78 -12.30 -21.41
CA ARG A 89 -2.01 -11.56 -21.06
C ARG A 89 -1.95 -10.08 -21.43
N GLY A 90 -0.79 -9.58 -21.80
CA GLY A 90 -0.56 -8.19 -22.14
C GLY A 90 -0.32 -7.28 -20.94
N VAL A 91 -0.55 -7.74 -19.71
CA VAL A 91 -0.41 -6.93 -18.49
C VAL A 91 -0.16 -7.80 -17.27
N THR A 92 0.66 -7.32 -16.34
CA THR A 92 0.72 -7.78 -14.93
C THR A 92 0.51 -6.61 -14.00
N ARG A 93 -0.08 -6.87 -12.82
CA ARG A 93 -0.39 -5.84 -11.83
C ARG A 93 0.00 -6.30 -10.44
N ASN A 94 0.59 -5.36 -9.69
CA ASN A 94 0.97 -5.55 -8.29
C ASN A 94 1.83 -6.81 -8.07
N ALA A 95 2.62 -7.19 -9.08
CA ALA A 95 3.58 -8.27 -8.93
C ALA A 95 4.65 -7.82 -7.93
N ARG A 96 4.91 -8.64 -6.92
CA ARG A 96 5.97 -8.36 -5.96
C ARG A 96 7.32 -8.50 -6.65
N LEU A 97 8.15 -7.48 -6.52
CA LEU A 97 9.50 -7.45 -7.05
C LEU A 97 10.36 -6.58 -6.15
N ASN A 98 11.45 -7.14 -5.62
CA ASN A 98 12.31 -6.42 -4.70
C ASN A 98 13.70 -6.24 -5.33
N PRO A 99 13.93 -5.14 -6.05
CA PRO A 99 15.23 -4.86 -6.64
C PRO A 99 16.27 -4.61 -5.53
N ARG A 100 17.54 -4.87 -5.89
CA ARG A 100 18.68 -4.49 -5.06
C ARG A 100 19.15 -3.11 -5.47
N SER A 101 19.41 -2.27 -4.47
CA SER A 101 20.06 -0.97 -4.68
C SER A 101 21.53 -1.13 -5.02
N ALA A 102 22.16 -0.04 -5.43
CA ALA A 102 23.61 0.05 -5.63
C ALA A 102 24.39 -0.23 -4.35
N SER A 103 23.81 0.01 -3.17
CA SER A 103 24.39 -0.35 -1.86
C SER A 103 24.19 -1.81 -1.46
N GLY A 104 23.42 -2.59 -2.25
CA GLY A 104 23.09 -3.98 -1.96
C GLY A 104 21.83 -4.17 -1.10
N GLU A 105 21.15 -3.10 -0.71
CA GLU A 105 19.90 -3.15 0.04
C GLU A 105 18.76 -3.67 -0.84
N VAL A 106 17.92 -4.53 -0.29
CA VAL A 106 16.71 -5.02 -0.95
C VAL A 106 15.57 -4.04 -0.69
N ILE A 107 14.97 -3.53 -1.76
CA ILE A 107 13.92 -2.52 -1.69
C ILE A 107 12.58 -3.19 -1.96
N PRO A 108 11.62 -3.19 -1.01
CA PRO A 108 10.29 -3.72 -1.27
C PRO A 108 9.56 -2.86 -2.29
N THR A 109 9.22 -3.45 -3.43
CA THR A 109 8.48 -2.76 -4.50
C THR A 109 7.37 -3.64 -5.06
N THR A 110 6.43 -2.99 -5.76
CA THR A 110 5.48 -3.67 -6.63
C THR A 110 5.69 -3.24 -8.08
N LEU A 111 5.60 -4.20 -8.99
CA LEU A 111 5.71 -4.01 -10.43
C LEU A 111 4.31 -4.00 -11.06
N ASN A 112 4.04 -2.97 -11.82
CA ASN A 112 2.97 -2.94 -12.80
C ASN A 112 3.61 -2.87 -14.17
N ALA A 113 3.31 -3.81 -15.06
CA ALA A 113 3.89 -3.84 -16.38
C ALA A 113 2.85 -4.15 -17.47
N SER A 114 3.09 -3.60 -18.66
CA SER A 114 2.25 -3.81 -19.85
C SER A 114 3.11 -4.13 -21.06
N ALA A 115 2.59 -4.98 -21.94
CA ALA A 115 3.23 -5.30 -23.21
C ALA A 115 3.22 -4.08 -24.12
N LEU A 116 4.36 -3.82 -24.72
CA LEU A 116 4.49 -2.89 -25.83
C LEU A 116 4.26 -3.65 -27.15
N ARG A 117 3.42 -3.09 -28.00
CA ARG A 117 3.05 -3.69 -29.28
C ARG A 117 3.44 -2.75 -30.42
N ASP A 118 3.87 -3.34 -31.52
CA ASP A 118 4.09 -2.61 -32.77
C ASP A 118 2.74 -2.30 -33.47
N VAL A 119 2.83 -1.68 -34.62
CA VAL A 119 1.68 -1.30 -35.45
C VAL A 119 0.87 -2.50 -35.95
N ASP A 120 1.49 -3.69 -36.04
CA ASP A 120 0.86 -4.95 -36.42
C ASP A 120 0.27 -5.71 -35.21
N GLY A 121 0.39 -5.16 -34.01
CA GLY A 121 -0.12 -5.74 -32.74
C GLY A 121 0.81 -6.80 -32.15
N LYS A 122 1.98 -7.05 -32.70
CA LYS A 122 2.97 -7.98 -32.17
C LYS A 122 3.64 -7.39 -30.95
N VAL A 123 3.79 -8.19 -29.89
CA VAL A 123 4.53 -7.77 -28.69
C VAL A 123 6.01 -7.64 -29.01
N ILE A 124 6.58 -6.48 -28.77
CA ILE A 124 7.98 -6.14 -29.05
C ILE A 124 8.79 -5.85 -27.78
N GLY A 125 8.13 -5.73 -26.63
CA GLY A 125 8.77 -5.44 -25.37
C GLY A 125 7.75 -5.21 -24.27
N ALA A 126 8.19 -4.64 -23.16
CA ALA A 126 7.34 -4.30 -22.03
C ALA A 126 7.74 -2.93 -21.45
N ILE A 127 6.75 -2.23 -20.91
CA ILE A 127 6.94 -1.09 -20.02
C ILE A 127 6.57 -1.52 -18.63
N GLY A 128 7.46 -1.26 -17.65
CA GLY A 128 7.25 -1.57 -16.25
C GLY A 128 7.41 -0.32 -15.38
N ILE A 129 6.57 -0.22 -14.37
CA ILE A 129 6.62 0.84 -13.34
C ILE A 129 6.80 0.15 -12.00
N LEU A 130 7.85 0.55 -11.28
CA LEU A 130 8.11 0.09 -9.91
C LEU A 130 7.56 1.10 -8.92
N ARG A 131 6.83 0.63 -7.94
CA ARG A 131 6.33 1.45 -6.85
C ARG A 131 7.04 1.08 -5.54
N ASP A 132 7.67 2.06 -4.92
CA ASP A 132 8.30 1.90 -3.60
C ASP A 132 7.23 1.62 -2.54
N MET A 133 7.41 0.53 -1.80
CA MET A 133 6.48 0.10 -0.76
C MET A 133 6.98 0.38 0.66
N ARG A 134 8.18 0.95 0.85
CA ARG A 134 8.79 1.17 2.17
C ARG A 134 7.89 2.02 3.08
N ALA A 135 7.39 3.14 2.58
CA ALA A 135 6.48 4.00 3.35
C ALA A 135 5.17 3.29 3.68
N TYR A 136 4.62 2.53 2.74
CA TYR A 136 3.39 1.77 2.97
C TYR A 136 3.59 0.67 4.01
N GLU A 137 4.67 -0.11 3.91
CA GLU A 137 4.99 -1.16 4.88
C GLU A 137 5.23 -0.60 6.28
N GLN A 138 5.82 0.61 6.39
CA GLN A 138 5.97 1.28 7.67
C GLN A 138 4.62 1.61 8.30
N VAL A 139 3.72 2.25 7.54
CA VAL A 139 2.37 2.56 8.03
C VAL A 139 1.60 1.32 8.45
N VAL A 140 1.75 0.21 7.70
CA VAL A 140 1.10 -1.06 8.07
C VAL A 140 1.66 -1.60 9.39
N ARG A 141 2.98 -1.54 9.62
CA ARG A 141 3.61 -1.95 10.88
C ARG A 141 3.10 -1.09 12.04
N ASP A 142 3.13 0.23 11.90
CA ASP A 142 2.67 1.17 12.94
C ASP A 142 1.20 0.93 13.31
N LEU A 143 0.37 0.66 12.29
CA LEU A 143 -1.04 0.33 12.50
C LEU A 143 -1.23 -1.01 13.23
N GLN A 144 -0.43 -2.02 12.92
CA GLN A 144 -0.47 -3.32 13.59
C GLN A 144 -0.04 -3.21 15.05
N GLU A 145 1.00 -2.43 15.35
CA GLU A 145 1.46 -2.15 16.71
C GLU A 145 0.38 -1.42 17.52
N SER A 146 -0.18 -0.34 16.94
CA SER A 146 -1.27 0.41 17.60
C SER A 146 -2.50 -0.46 17.86
N LYS A 147 -2.84 -1.34 16.91
CA LYS A 147 -3.94 -2.30 17.08
C LYS A 147 -3.67 -3.29 18.22
N ALA A 148 -2.45 -3.79 18.33
CA ALA A 148 -2.07 -4.72 19.40
C ALA A 148 -2.15 -4.05 20.78
N GLU A 149 -1.66 -2.81 20.90
CA GLU A 149 -1.78 -2.03 22.14
C GLU A 149 -3.23 -1.77 22.55
N LEU A 150 -4.09 -1.44 21.58
CA LEU A 150 -5.51 -1.23 21.84
C LEU A 150 -6.19 -2.52 22.30
N GLN A 151 -5.85 -3.66 21.71
CA GLN A 151 -6.38 -4.97 22.12
C GLN A 151 -5.95 -5.33 23.55
N GLU A 152 -4.71 -5.06 23.93
CA GLU A 152 -4.23 -5.27 25.30
C GLU A 152 -5.01 -4.41 26.30
N LYS A 153 -5.20 -3.12 25.98
CA LYS A 153 -5.98 -2.22 26.84
C LYS A 153 -7.44 -2.65 27.01
N ILE A 154 -8.06 -3.17 25.93
CA ILE A 154 -9.42 -3.71 26.00
C ILE A 154 -9.47 -4.91 26.97
N LEU A 155 -8.54 -5.85 26.85
CA LEU A 155 -8.47 -7.01 27.74
C LEU A 155 -8.27 -6.60 29.21
N ASP A 156 -7.48 -5.58 29.46
CA ASP A 156 -7.26 -5.07 30.83
C ASP A 156 -8.52 -4.38 31.39
N LEU A 157 -9.24 -3.62 30.55
CA LEU A 157 -10.52 -3.04 30.93
C LEU A 157 -11.58 -4.11 31.23
N GLU A 158 -11.68 -5.15 30.42
CA GLU A 158 -12.61 -6.27 30.63
C GLU A 158 -12.33 -6.97 31.98
N LYS A 159 -11.06 -7.25 32.29
CA LYS A 159 -10.66 -7.80 33.59
C LYS A 159 -11.03 -6.87 34.75
N PHE A 160 -10.81 -5.57 34.57
CA PHE A 160 -11.16 -4.59 35.59
C PHE A 160 -12.68 -4.53 35.82
N GLU A 161 -13.48 -4.54 34.76
CA GLU A 161 -14.95 -4.58 34.85
C GLU A 161 -15.43 -5.84 35.58
N GLU A 162 -14.85 -7.00 35.29
CA GLU A 162 -15.18 -8.26 35.96
C GLU A 162 -14.92 -8.18 37.49
N VAL A 163 -13.80 -7.60 37.87
CA VAL A 163 -13.46 -7.37 39.31
C VAL A 163 -14.43 -6.39 39.97
N VAL A 164 -14.79 -5.29 39.30
CA VAL A 164 -15.72 -4.28 39.83
C VAL A 164 -17.11 -4.88 39.98
N VAL A 165 -17.64 -5.55 38.98
CA VAL A 165 -18.95 -6.22 39.04
C VAL A 165 -18.98 -7.29 40.14
N GLY A 166 -17.92 -8.10 40.24
CA GLY A 166 -17.79 -9.09 41.30
C GLY A 166 -17.79 -8.47 42.70
N ARG A 167 -17.17 -7.30 42.89
CA ARG A 167 -17.19 -6.55 44.14
C ARG A 167 -18.58 -5.99 44.48
N GLU A 168 -19.27 -5.42 43.51
CA GLU A 168 -20.63 -4.90 43.68
C GLU A 168 -21.63 -6.00 44.07
N LEU A 169 -21.59 -7.15 43.41
CA LEU A 169 -22.42 -8.30 43.73
C LEU A 169 -22.16 -8.79 45.16
N LYS A 170 -20.91 -8.79 45.61
CA LYS A 170 -20.53 -9.19 46.98
C LYS A 170 -21.02 -8.18 48.00
N MET A 171 -20.98 -6.88 47.70
CA MET A 171 -21.55 -5.83 48.57
C MET A 171 -23.06 -5.99 48.72
N ILE A 172 -23.80 -6.20 47.65
CA ILE A 172 -25.25 -6.43 47.68
C ILE A 172 -25.61 -7.68 48.49
N ALA A 173 -24.82 -8.76 48.39
CA ALA A 173 -25.02 -9.97 49.16
C ALA A 173 -24.81 -9.72 50.67
N LEU A 174 -23.75 -9.01 51.05
CA LEU A 174 -23.46 -8.64 52.43
C LEU A 174 -24.52 -7.70 53.01
N GLU A 175 -25.01 -6.73 52.25
CA GLU A 175 -26.10 -5.84 52.70
C GLU A 175 -27.38 -6.62 53.03
N LYS A 176 -27.76 -7.61 52.20
CA LYS A 176 -28.90 -8.49 52.43
C LYS A 176 -28.70 -9.34 53.71
N GLU A 177 -27.49 -9.84 53.92
CA GLU A 177 -27.17 -10.61 55.11
C GLU A 177 -27.27 -9.77 56.39
N ILE A 178 -26.71 -8.55 56.39
CA ILE A 178 -26.81 -7.57 57.45
C ILE A 178 -28.28 -7.23 57.75
N GLU A 179 -29.08 -7.03 56.72
CA GLU A 179 -30.52 -6.72 56.90
C GLU A 179 -31.30 -7.91 57.47
N GLY A 180 -30.95 -9.13 57.08
CA GLY A 180 -31.47 -10.37 57.67
C GLY A 180 -31.14 -10.48 59.16
N MET A 181 -29.87 -10.31 59.53
CA MET A 181 -29.42 -10.35 60.92
C MET A 181 -30.04 -9.24 61.78
N ARG A 182 -30.24 -8.05 61.26
CA ARG A 182 -30.95 -6.94 61.95
C ARG A 182 -32.39 -7.32 62.29
N ARG A 183 -33.11 -7.93 61.34
CA ARG A 183 -34.49 -8.37 61.51
C ARG A 183 -34.59 -9.49 62.57
N GLU A 184 -33.64 -10.42 62.61
CA GLU A 184 -33.58 -11.45 63.66
C GLU A 184 -33.30 -10.88 65.04
N LEU A 185 -32.36 -9.95 65.14
CA LEU A 185 -32.05 -9.24 66.39
C LEU A 185 -33.26 -8.47 66.90
N GLU A 186 -34.02 -7.85 66.04
CA GLU A 186 -35.23 -7.10 66.43
C GLU A 186 -36.33 -8.04 66.93
N LYS A 187 -36.51 -9.20 66.35
CA LYS A 187 -37.41 -10.26 66.79
C LYS A 187 -37.01 -10.75 68.20
N LEU A 188 -35.74 -11.08 68.41
CA LEU A 188 -35.22 -11.53 69.65
C LEU A 188 -35.32 -10.47 70.77
N ARG A 189 -35.18 -9.17 70.50
CA ARG A 189 -35.41 -8.07 71.39
C ARG A 189 -36.88 -7.93 71.82
N THR A 190 -37.80 -8.09 70.91
CA THR A 190 -39.24 -8.02 71.16
C THR A 190 -39.71 -9.23 71.93
N GLU A 191 -39.17 -10.42 71.75
CA GLU A 191 -39.45 -11.63 72.57
C GLU A 191 -38.91 -11.51 73.99
N LYS A 192 -37.67 -11.02 74.15
CA LYS A 192 -37.14 -10.75 75.49
C LYS A 192 -37.92 -9.69 76.29
N GLY A 193 -38.41 -8.66 75.61
CA GLY A 193 -39.25 -7.64 76.23
C GLY A 193 -40.60 -8.17 76.69
N ARG A 194 -41.11 -9.26 76.12
CA ARG A 194 -42.37 -9.92 76.49
C ARG A 194 -42.22 -10.88 77.68
N VAL A 195 -41.06 -11.43 77.96
CA VAL A 195 -40.79 -12.41 79.03
C VAL A 195 -40.34 -11.73 80.30
N GLY A 196 -40.03 -10.43 80.31
CA GLY A 196 -39.50 -9.68 81.45
C GLY A 196 -40.54 -9.03 82.40
N TRP A 197 -41.85 -9.33 82.26
CA TRP A 197 -42.92 -8.86 83.10
C TRP A 197 -43.86 -10.02 83.48
N SER A 198 -43.38 -10.89 84.39
CA SER A 198 -44.20 -11.86 85.14
C SER A 198 -43.68 -11.92 86.52
#